data_1923bd92801338f4e22c973b49093d27
#
_entry.id   1923bd92801338f4e22c973b49093d27
#
_cell.length_a   1.000
_cell.length_b   1.000
_cell.length_c   1.000
_cell.angle_alpha   90.00
_cell.angle_beta   90.00
_cell.angle_gamma   90.00
#
_symmetry.space_group_name_H-M   'P 1'
#
loop_
_entity.id
_entity.type
_entity.pdbx_description
1 polymer ?
#
loop_
_entity_poly.entity_id
_entity_poly.type
_entity_poly.pdbx_seq_one_letter_code
_entity_poly.pdbx_strand_id
1 'polypeptide(L)'
;MNEAEQELYEALVAICQTSGFLLLEELPTDLPDQPFVYLGDSKELPKPTKSAILGEIELIMHVYGALSERQQISTIKGTILRQATSNLKRTAHFNWGIKHQEVQAQMVKDTKQMKKTIWHAVLPLHMQFY
;
A
#
# COMPACT_ATOMS: atom_id res chain seq x y z
N MET A 1 -15.39 -8.64 16.73
CA MET A 1 -15.58 -8.52 15.26
C MET A 1 -14.35 -7.85 14.67
N ASN A 2 -13.81 -8.39 13.60
CA ASN A 2 -12.63 -7.81 12.97
C ASN A 2 -13.04 -6.74 11.96
N GLU A 3 -12.28 -5.68 11.96
CA GLU A 3 -12.50 -4.60 11.02
C GLU A 3 -11.83 -4.93 9.67
N ALA A 4 -12.52 -4.66 8.57
CA ALA A 4 -12.00 -4.90 7.23
C ALA A 4 -10.72 -4.12 6.99
N GLU A 5 -10.67 -2.87 7.44
CA GLU A 5 -9.49 -2.01 7.29
C GLU A 5 -8.28 -2.64 7.97
N GLN A 6 -8.44 -3.16 9.16
CA GLN A 6 -7.33 -3.78 9.89
C GLN A 6 -6.86 -5.06 9.21
N GLU A 7 -7.77 -5.87 8.68
CA GLU A 7 -7.40 -7.08 7.96
C GLU A 7 -6.64 -6.75 6.68
N LEU A 8 -7.05 -5.71 5.97
CA LEU A 8 -6.33 -5.25 4.78
C LEU A 8 -4.94 -4.76 5.15
N TYR A 9 -4.82 -3.95 6.19
CA TYR A 9 -3.53 -3.46 6.67
C TYR A 9 -2.59 -4.63 6.96
N GLU A 10 -3.05 -5.60 7.72
CA GLU A 10 -2.23 -6.77 8.09
C GLU A 10 -1.83 -7.60 6.86
N ALA A 11 -2.74 -7.73 5.89
CA ALA A 11 -2.44 -8.45 4.65
C ALA A 11 -1.35 -7.75 3.84
N LEU A 12 -1.39 -6.42 3.77
CA LEU A 12 -0.37 -5.65 3.05
C LEU A 12 0.96 -5.70 3.77
N VAL A 13 0.96 -5.66 5.09
CA VAL A 13 2.19 -5.86 5.89
C VAL A 13 2.80 -7.22 5.58
N ALA A 14 1.98 -8.26 5.53
CA ALA A 14 2.45 -9.62 5.23
C ALA A 14 3.06 -9.70 3.83
N ILE A 15 2.45 -9.04 2.85
CA ILE A 15 3.00 -8.98 1.49
C ILE A 15 4.40 -8.39 1.50
N CYS A 16 4.58 -7.26 2.19
CA CYS A 16 5.89 -6.61 2.28
C CYS A 16 6.92 -7.49 2.99
N GLN A 17 6.53 -8.12 4.09
CA GLN A 17 7.43 -9.00 4.85
C GLN A 17 7.84 -10.24 4.04
N THR A 18 6.88 -10.86 3.38
CA THR A 18 7.14 -12.04 2.55
C THR A 18 8.05 -11.70 1.37
N SER A 19 7.90 -10.52 0.82
CA SER A 19 8.71 -10.05 -0.31
C SER A 19 10.10 -9.55 0.11
N GLY A 20 10.36 -9.44 1.42
CA GLY A 20 11.64 -8.98 1.94
C GLY A 20 11.83 -7.48 1.88
N PHE A 21 10.75 -6.70 1.78
CA PHE A 21 10.83 -5.24 1.77
C PHE A 21 10.95 -4.69 3.18
N LEU A 22 11.73 -3.63 3.33
CA LEU A 22 11.81 -2.90 4.59
C LEU A 22 10.52 -2.10 4.77
N LEU A 23 9.80 -2.36 5.85
CA LEU A 23 8.55 -1.65 6.17
C LEU A 23 8.77 -0.83 7.43
N LEU A 24 8.49 0.46 7.36
CA LEU A 24 8.61 1.37 8.49
C LEU A 24 7.23 1.90 8.86
N GLU A 25 6.97 1.99 10.16
CA GLU A 25 5.69 2.50 10.67
C GLU A 25 5.68 4.02 10.77
N GLU A 26 6.85 4.63 10.81
CA GLU A 26 7.02 6.08 10.87
C GLU A 26 8.03 6.51 9.83
N LEU A 27 7.85 7.73 9.32
CA LEU A 27 8.82 8.29 8.38
C LEU A 27 10.09 8.66 9.15
N PRO A 28 11.26 8.15 8.70
CA PRO A 28 12.52 8.47 9.37
C PRO A 28 12.98 9.90 9.05
N THR A 29 13.82 10.44 9.91
CA THR A 29 14.43 11.74 9.68
C THR A 29 15.44 11.69 8.54
N ASP A 30 16.21 10.60 8.49
CA ASP A 30 17.23 10.38 7.48
C ASP A 30 16.90 9.15 6.66
N LEU A 31 17.29 9.17 5.38
CA LEU A 31 17.01 8.08 4.47
C LEU A 31 17.80 6.82 4.86
N PRO A 32 17.13 5.66 5.00
CA PRO A 32 17.81 4.40 5.24
C PRO A 32 18.71 4.00 4.06
N ASP A 33 19.54 2.98 4.27
CA ASP A 33 20.47 2.48 3.27
C ASP A 33 19.78 1.72 2.12
N GLN A 34 18.50 1.47 2.23
CA GLN A 34 17.72 0.77 1.21
C GLN A 34 16.35 1.41 1.08
N PRO A 35 15.66 1.20 -0.05
CA PRO A 35 14.28 1.65 -0.18
C PRO A 35 13.39 1.05 0.89
N PHE A 36 12.38 1.79 1.30
CA PHE A 36 11.44 1.30 2.30
C PHE A 36 10.00 1.62 1.91
N VAL A 37 9.10 0.83 2.48
CA VAL A 37 7.65 0.97 2.31
C VAL A 37 7.07 1.62 3.57
N TYR A 38 6.14 2.53 3.36
CA TYR A 38 5.41 3.18 4.44
C TYR A 38 3.93 3.10 4.11
N LEU A 39 3.15 2.56 5.05
CA LEU A 39 1.70 2.50 4.91
C LEU A 39 1.11 3.79 5.46
N GLY A 40 0.46 4.53 4.57
CA GLY A 40 -0.12 5.82 4.91
C GLY A 40 -1.56 5.72 5.38
N ASP A 41 -2.33 6.74 5.05
CA ASP A 41 -3.71 6.87 5.50
C ASP A 41 -4.63 5.87 4.81
N SER A 42 -5.69 5.49 5.51
CA SER A 42 -6.75 4.67 4.94
C SER A 42 -8.10 5.36 5.13
N LYS A 43 -9.02 5.04 4.22
CA LYS A 43 -10.37 5.58 4.24
C LYS A 43 -11.33 4.44 3.89
N GLU A 44 -12.32 4.22 4.73
CA GLU A 44 -13.30 3.17 4.55
C GLU A 44 -14.65 3.76 4.20
N LEU A 45 -15.30 3.20 3.18
CA LEU A 45 -16.62 3.60 2.72
C LEU A 45 -17.53 2.38 2.75
N PRO A 46 -18.24 2.14 3.87
CA PRO A 46 -19.15 0.99 3.94
C PRO A 46 -20.35 1.19 3.01
N LYS A 47 -20.76 0.09 2.36
CA LYS A 47 -21.91 0.08 1.45
C LYS A 47 -22.87 -1.03 1.91
N PRO A 48 -23.73 -0.77 2.88
CA PRO A 48 -24.63 -1.82 3.37
C PRO A 48 -25.61 -2.28 2.28
N THR A 49 -25.88 -3.57 2.28
CA THR A 49 -26.84 -4.20 1.38
C THR A 49 -27.87 -4.96 2.23
N LYS A 50 -28.88 -5.53 1.55
CA LYS A 50 -29.91 -6.30 2.25
C LYS A 50 -29.39 -7.56 2.94
N SER A 51 -28.35 -8.18 2.39
CA SER A 51 -27.88 -9.48 2.88
C SER A 51 -26.45 -9.48 3.37
N ALA A 52 -25.70 -8.39 3.16
CA ALA A 52 -24.29 -8.33 3.54
C ALA A 52 -23.85 -6.88 3.68
N ILE A 53 -22.76 -6.69 4.40
CA ILE A 53 -22.07 -5.41 4.44
C ILE A 53 -20.98 -5.48 3.40
N LEU A 54 -21.09 -4.62 2.41
CA LEU A 54 -20.07 -4.39 1.41
C LEU A 54 -19.41 -3.06 1.69
N GLY A 55 -18.20 -2.88 1.18
CA GLY A 55 -17.55 -1.60 1.33
C GLY A 55 -16.34 -1.48 0.44
N GLU A 56 -15.72 -0.32 0.53
CA GLU A 56 -14.50 -0.01 -0.18
C GLU A 56 -13.53 0.60 0.81
N ILE A 57 -12.25 0.31 0.62
CA ILE A 57 -11.18 0.91 1.40
C ILE A 57 -10.14 1.44 0.43
N GLU A 58 -9.79 2.71 0.59
CA GLU A 58 -8.64 3.29 -0.07
C GLU A 58 -7.52 3.36 0.95
N LEU A 59 -6.41 2.73 0.66
CA LEU A 59 -5.23 2.77 1.51
C LEU A 59 -4.06 3.22 0.65
N ILE A 60 -3.35 4.24 1.08
CA ILE A 60 -2.24 4.79 0.32
C ILE A 60 -0.93 4.21 0.84
N MET A 61 -0.22 3.52 -0.03
CA MET A 61 1.12 3.02 0.28
C MET A 61 2.15 3.93 -0.35
N HIS A 62 3.28 4.06 0.31
CA HIS A 62 4.38 4.88 -0.16
C HIS A 62 5.65 4.04 -0.21
N VAL A 63 6.48 4.28 -1.22
CA VAL A 63 7.82 3.69 -1.29
C VAL A 63 8.81 4.81 -1.48
N TYR A 64 9.80 4.87 -0.61
CA TYR A 64 10.81 5.93 -0.63
C TYR A 64 12.20 5.33 -0.86
N GLY A 65 13.05 6.09 -1.51
CA GLY A 65 14.44 5.69 -1.68
C GLY A 65 15.28 6.80 -2.30
N ALA A 66 16.57 6.57 -2.35
CA ALA A 66 17.52 7.53 -2.92
C ALA A 66 17.31 7.68 -4.42
N LEU A 67 17.80 8.75 -5.00
CA LEU A 67 17.71 8.98 -6.44
C LEU A 67 18.34 7.84 -7.24
N SER A 68 19.40 7.22 -6.73
CA SER A 68 20.06 6.09 -7.37
C SER A 68 19.26 4.78 -7.28
N GLU A 69 18.18 4.75 -6.49
CA GLU A 69 17.43 3.53 -6.21
C GLU A 69 16.09 3.49 -6.95
N ARG A 70 15.93 4.31 -7.97
CA ARG A 70 14.64 4.42 -8.67
C ARG A 70 14.15 3.08 -9.23
N GLN A 71 15.04 2.28 -9.79
CA GLN A 71 14.67 0.97 -10.34
C GLN A 71 14.17 0.03 -9.25
N GLN A 72 14.84 0.01 -8.11
CA GLN A 72 14.44 -0.81 -6.97
C GLN A 72 13.06 -0.38 -6.45
N ILE A 73 12.82 0.92 -6.36
CA ILE A 73 11.52 1.46 -5.93
C ILE A 73 10.43 1.05 -6.91
N SER A 74 10.70 1.15 -8.19
CA SER A 74 9.75 0.74 -9.23
C SER A 74 9.42 -0.75 -9.12
N THR A 75 10.40 -1.59 -8.84
CA THR A 75 10.21 -3.02 -8.65
C THR A 75 9.34 -3.31 -7.41
N ILE A 76 9.60 -2.61 -6.31
CA ILE A 76 8.81 -2.75 -5.08
C ILE A 76 7.36 -2.37 -5.35
N LYS A 77 7.15 -1.22 -5.99
CA LYS A 77 5.81 -0.75 -6.35
C LYS A 77 5.08 -1.78 -7.20
N GLY A 78 5.73 -2.29 -8.23
CA GLY A 78 5.13 -3.29 -9.12
C GLY A 78 4.80 -4.60 -8.41
N THR A 79 5.67 -5.04 -7.51
CA THR A 79 5.45 -6.27 -6.75
C THR A 79 4.23 -6.13 -5.83
N ILE A 80 4.13 -5.02 -5.11
CA ILE A 80 2.97 -4.77 -4.23
C ILE A 80 1.69 -4.77 -5.06
N LEU A 81 1.70 -4.06 -6.18
CA LEU A 81 0.50 -3.97 -7.02
C LEU A 81 0.07 -5.33 -7.55
N ARG A 82 1.02 -6.15 -8.03
CA ARG A 82 0.70 -7.49 -8.52
C ARG A 82 0.18 -8.38 -7.40
N GLN A 83 0.78 -8.34 -6.22
CA GLN A 83 0.32 -9.15 -5.10
C GLN A 83 -1.08 -8.73 -4.65
N ALA A 84 -1.35 -7.43 -4.59
CA ALA A 84 -2.66 -6.94 -4.21
C ALA A 84 -3.74 -7.29 -5.24
N THR A 85 -3.42 -7.27 -6.53
CA THR A 85 -4.40 -7.57 -7.57
C THR A 85 -4.61 -9.05 -7.79
N SER A 86 -3.55 -9.86 -7.69
CA SER A 86 -3.61 -11.27 -8.11
C SER A 86 -3.73 -12.24 -6.94
N ASN A 87 -3.18 -11.93 -5.79
CA ASN A 87 -3.08 -12.87 -4.68
C ASN A 87 -3.90 -12.48 -3.45
N LEU A 88 -4.18 -11.20 -3.26
CA LEU A 88 -4.98 -10.76 -2.12
C LEU A 88 -6.46 -10.90 -2.47
N LYS A 89 -6.99 -12.12 -2.32
CA LYS A 89 -8.39 -12.43 -2.64
C LYS A 89 -9.24 -12.62 -1.39
N ARG A 90 -8.63 -13.00 -0.28
CA ARG A 90 -9.36 -13.30 0.94
C ARG A 90 -8.48 -13.08 2.17
N THR A 91 -9.10 -12.54 3.21
CA THR A 91 -8.54 -12.52 4.55
C THR A 91 -9.46 -13.33 5.46
N ALA A 92 -9.21 -13.35 6.76
CA ALA A 92 -9.93 -14.23 7.68
C ALA A 92 -11.46 -14.07 7.58
N HIS A 93 -11.97 -12.85 7.40
CA HIS A 93 -13.40 -12.57 7.45
C HIS A 93 -13.95 -11.91 6.21
N PHE A 94 -13.11 -11.56 5.23
CA PHE A 94 -13.55 -10.80 4.06
C PHE A 94 -12.96 -11.36 2.77
N ASN A 95 -13.70 -11.16 1.69
CA ASN A 95 -13.20 -11.36 0.33
C ASN A 95 -12.80 -9.99 -0.23
N TRP A 96 -11.82 -9.98 -1.10
CA TRP A 96 -11.22 -8.74 -1.61
C TRP A 96 -11.14 -8.72 -3.12
N GLY A 97 -11.32 -7.54 -3.69
CA GLY A 97 -11.07 -7.27 -5.08
C GLY A 97 -10.52 -5.85 -5.23
N ILE A 98 -9.70 -5.63 -6.23
CA ILE A 98 -9.13 -4.31 -6.48
C ILE A 98 -9.93 -3.60 -7.57
N LYS A 99 -10.11 -2.28 -7.42
CA LYS A 99 -10.72 -1.45 -8.45
C LYS A 99 -9.62 -0.92 -9.37
N HIS A 100 -9.33 -1.69 -10.41
CA HIS A 100 -8.24 -1.39 -11.33
C HIS A 100 -8.32 0.01 -11.95
N GLN A 101 -9.52 0.47 -12.24
CA GLN A 101 -9.73 1.74 -12.92
C GLN A 101 -9.34 2.95 -12.07
N GLU A 102 -9.19 2.75 -10.76
CA GLU A 102 -8.88 3.82 -9.83
C GLU A 102 -7.45 3.75 -9.30
N VAL A 103 -6.65 2.81 -9.80
CA VAL A 103 -5.25 2.71 -9.39
C VAL A 103 -4.44 3.71 -10.20
N GLN A 104 -3.86 4.68 -9.52
CA GLN A 104 -3.05 5.74 -10.14
C GLN A 104 -1.71 5.85 -9.42
N ALA A 105 -0.84 4.87 -9.69
CA ALA A 105 0.49 4.88 -9.08
C ALA A 105 1.32 6.01 -9.67
N GLN A 106 2.00 6.75 -8.81
CA GLN A 106 2.85 7.87 -9.20
C GLN A 106 4.26 7.67 -8.69
N MET A 107 5.22 8.21 -9.42
CA MET A 107 6.62 8.24 -9.03
C MET A 107 7.06 9.70 -9.09
N VAL A 108 7.32 10.30 -7.95
CA VAL A 108 7.65 11.73 -7.89
C VAL A 108 8.97 11.94 -7.15
N LYS A 109 9.62 13.07 -7.45
CA LYS A 109 10.77 13.51 -6.67
C LYS A 109 10.24 14.31 -5.50
N ASP A 110 10.70 13.98 -4.31
CA ASP A 110 10.24 14.60 -3.07
C ASP A 110 11.41 15.34 -2.43
N THR A 111 11.21 16.61 -2.13
CA THR A 111 12.22 17.46 -1.49
C THR A 111 11.81 17.90 -0.09
N LYS A 112 10.62 17.47 0.37
CA LYS A 112 10.03 17.99 1.61
C LYS A 112 10.17 17.06 2.79
N GLN A 113 10.16 15.74 2.55
CA GLN A 113 10.10 14.77 3.62
C GLN A 113 11.45 14.55 4.31
N MET A 114 12.53 14.71 3.56
CA MET A 114 13.89 14.49 4.06
C MET A 114 14.82 15.58 3.59
N LYS A 115 16.03 15.58 4.14
CA LYS A 115 17.00 16.67 3.91
C LYS A 115 17.48 16.78 2.47
N LYS A 116 17.32 15.73 1.67
CA LYS A 116 17.74 15.72 0.27
C LYS A 116 16.60 15.24 -0.62
N THR A 117 16.74 15.52 -1.91
CA THR A 117 15.77 15.02 -2.90
C THR A 117 15.81 13.50 -2.95
N ILE A 118 14.65 12.88 -2.87
CA ILE A 118 14.48 11.43 -2.93
C ILE A 118 13.39 11.08 -3.93
N TRP A 119 13.34 9.80 -4.32
CA TRP A 119 12.20 9.28 -5.06
C TRP A 119 11.12 8.85 -4.09
N HIS A 120 9.88 9.12 -4.47
CA HIS A 120 8.70 8.78 -3.68
C HIS A 120 7.65 8.19 -4.60
N ALA A 121 7.39 6.91 -4.48
CA ALA A 121 6.29 6.26 -5.18
C ALA A 121 5.04 6.34 -4.31
N VAL A 122 3.94 6.79 -4.91
CA VAL A 122 2.64 6.86 -4.23
C VAL A 122 1.74 5.83 -4.89
N LEU A 123 1.21 4.93 -4.08
CA LEU A 123 0.42 3.80 -4.57
C LEU A 123 -0.91 3.75 -3.82
N PRO A 124 -1.93 4.46 -4.31
CA PRO A 124 -3.26 4.36 -3.72
C PRO A 124 -3.91 3.05 -4.15
N LEU A 125 -4.21 2.21 -3.18
CA LEU A 125 -4.91 0.96 -3.41
C LEU A 125 -6.37 1.13 -3.05
N HIS A 126 -7.25 0.94 -4.01
CA HIS A 126 -8.69 1.00 -3.80
C HIS A 126 -9.23 -0.41 -3.85
N MET A 127 -9.57 -0.95 -2.69
CA MET A 127 -10.01 -2.34 -2.54
C MET A 127 -11.49 -2.39 -2.18
N GLN A 128 -12.19 -3.37 -2.76
CA GLN A 128 -13.56 -3.68 -2.37
C GLN A 128 -13.54 -4.89 -1.46
N PHE A 129 -14.42 -4.90 -0.46
CA PHE A 129 -14.57 -6.07 0.41
C PHE A 129 -16.02 -6.50 0.51
N TYR A 130 -16.21 -7.80 0.74
CA TYR A 130 -17.55 -8.40 0.84
C TYR A 130 -17.50 -9.76 1.54
#